data_5db04dfd36df6a4b41e84d3fab6b5ced
#
_entry.id   5db04dfd36df6a4b41e84d3fab6b5ced
#
_cell.length_a   1.000
_cell.length_b   1.000
_cell.length_c   1.000
_cell.angle_alpha   90.00
_cell.angle_beta   90.00
_cell.angle_gamma   90.00
#
_symmetry.space_group_name_H-M   'P 1'
#
loop_
_entity.id
_entity.type
_entity.pdbx_description
1 polymer ?
#
loop_
_entity_poly.entity_id
_entity_poly.type
_entity_poly.pdbx_seq_one_letter_code
_entity_poly.pdbx_strand_id
1 'polypeptide(L)'
;MPIEGQTPKKISFNGWDFGGQKIYKHTHQLFFTAPAVYLAVWNPRRGPEQCCVDEWIKMVRQRAFDETRPDDRPRILVVATHGGPKERSSHIDEQLLCDEFGDLIVGFHHVDSRTGFGLDELKNAIAHAASAIPSVGRSVPKSWKTLIDALQKRSEGEPCISYVRFQAICRGLGIKDDLGTTYAAILNELGYLIHYAADEILQDTMILKPEFISKAISYVLEDYVAREENGLVSHSRLGEIWDDPDRPERDRYPAELHDIFIRLMDRLDLSYQVVMPRKHDPPTSP
;
A
#
# COMPACT_ATOMS: atom_id res chain seq x y z
N MET A 1 -9.83 -8.32 30.06
CA MET A 1 -9.23 -8.21 31.39
C MET A 1 -7.72 -8.26 31.21
N PRO A 2 -6.92 -7.34 31.75
CA PRO A 2 -5.46 -7.47 31.71
C PRO A 2 -5.07 -8.69 32.55
N ILE A 3 -4.22 -9.53 31.99
CA ILE A 3 -3.58 -10.61 32.74
C ILE A 3 -2.66 -9.93 33.77
N GLU A 4 -2.92 -10.12 35.05
CA GLU A 4 -2.12 -9.56 36.15
C GLU A 4 -0.66 -9.98 35.97
N GLY A 5 0.25 -9.00 35.91
CA GLY A 5 1.71 -9.19 35.95
C GLY A 5 2.47 -8.86 34.67
N GLN A 6 1.85 -8.45 33.58
CA GLN A 6 2.59 -7.97 32.41
C GLN A 6 2.51 -6.45 32.27
N THR A 7 3.68 -5.80 32.22
CA THR A 7 3.79 -4.38 31.84
C THR A 7 3.07 -4.17 30.51
N PRO A 8 2.22 -3.13 30.36
CA PRO A 8 1.49 -2.89 29.13
C PRO A 8 2.49 -2.71 27.98
N LYS A 9 2.49 -3.63 27.04
CA LYS A 9 3.34 -3.54 25.84
C LYS A 9 2.77 -2.43 24.96
N LYS A 10 3.58 -1.39 24.71
CA LYS A 10 3.23 -0.34 23.75
C LYS A 10 3.47 -0.87 22.34
N ILE A 11 2.42 -0.91 21.51
CA ILE A 11 2.51 -1.23 20.09
C ILE A 11 2.55 0.09 19.32
N SER A 12 3.55 0.26 18.46
CA SER A 12 3.62 1.36 17.50
C SER A 12 3.11 0.86 16.15
N PHE A 13 2.24 1.63 15.51
CA PHE A 13 1.71 1.33 14.19
C PHE A 13 2.35 2.25 13.15
N ASN A 14 2.72 1.68 12.01
CA ASN A 14 2.97 2.42 10.78
C ASN A 14 1.66 2.38 9.99
N GLY A 15 0.97 3.52 9.87
CA GLY A 15 -0.36 3.60 9.28
C GLY A 15 -0.34 4.24 7.91
N TRP A 16 -1.07 3.63 6.98
CA TRP A 16 -1.32 4.16 5.65
C TRP A 16 -2.79 4.52 5.52
N ASP A 17 -3.10 5.76 5.12
CA ASP A 17 -4.45 6.22 4.85
C ASP A 17 -4.67 6.31 3.33
N PHE A 18 -5.69 5.62 2.84
CA PHE A 18 -6.01 5.53 1.43
C PHE A 18 -7.31 6.25 1.11
N GLY A 19 -7.25 7.19 0.17
CA GLY A 19 -8.44 7.86 -0.31
C GLY A 19 -9.41 6.90 -1.01
N GLY A 20 -10.71 6.97 -0.66
CA GLY A 20 -11.74 6.07 -1.19
C GLY A 20 -12.16 6.35 -2.65
N GLN A 21 -11.44 7.18 -3.41
CA GLN A 21 -11.76 7.45 -4.81
C GLN A 21 -11.38 6.28 -5.70
N LYS A 22 -12.29 5.90 -6.62
CA LYS A 22 -12.11 4.71 -7.48
C LYS A 22 -10.83 4.74 -8.31
N ILE A 23 -10.39 5.93 -8.74
CA ILE A 23 -9.20 6.10 -9.57
C ILE A 23 -7.91 5.66 -8.86
N TYR A 24 -7.83 5.83 -7.54
CA TYR A 24 -6.65 5.44 -6.75
C TYR A 24 -6.68 3.99 -6.27
N LYS A 25 -7.79 3.27 -6.49
CA LYS A 25 -7.99 1.92 -5.98
C LYS A 25 -6.84 0.98 -6.37
N HIS A 26 -6.36 1.08 -7.60
CA HIS A 26 -5.29 0.23 -8.10
C HIS A 26 -3.91 0.59 -7.56
N THR A 27 -3.63 1.89 -7.32
CA THR A 27 -2.34 2.31 -6.75
C THR A 27 -2.19 1.90 -5.28
N HIS A 28 -3.29 1.68 -4.57
CA HIS A 28 -3.26 1.18 -3.19
C HIS A 28 -2.63 -0.22 -3.07
N GLN A 29 -2.63 -1.00 -4.15
CA GLN A 29 -1.99 -2.32 -4.19
C GLN A 29 -0.49 -2.28 -3.92
N LEU A 30 0.17 -1.12 -4.13
CA LEU A 30 1.58 -0.91 -3.75
C LEU A 30 1.84 -1.16 -2.25
N PHE A 31 0.82 -0.94 -1.44
CA PHE A 31 0.91 -0.98 0.03
C PHE A 31 0.39 -2.29 0.61
N PHE A 32 -0.15 -3.18 -0.21
CA PHE A 32 -0.71 -4.43 0.29
C PHE A 32 0.40 -5.42 0.60
N THR A 33 0.77 -5.46 1.86
CA THR A 33 1.75 -6.38 2.42
C THR A 33 1.10 -7.26 3.47
N ALA A 34 1.57 -8.45 3.66
CA ALA A 34 1.23 -9.31 4.77
C ALA A 34 2.52 -9.62 5.55
N PRO A 35 2.41 -9.78 6.87
CA PRO A 35 1.23 -9.68 7.71
C PRO A 35 0.90 -8.22 8.10
N ALA A 36 -0.36 -7.82 7.97
CA ALA A 36 -0.82 -6.48 8.34
C ALA A 36 -2.27 -6.48 8.86
N VAL A 37 -2.68 -5.39 9.52
CA VAL A 37 -4.07 -5.13 9.88
C VAL A 37 -4.66 -4.13 8.90
N TYR A 38 -5.76 -4.49 8.26
CA TYR A 38 -6.48 -3.68 7.29
C TYR A 38 -7.79 -3.19 7.89
N LEU A 39 -8.10 -1.92 7.70
CA LEU A 39 -9.38 -1.34 8.05
C LEU A 39 -10.18 -1.08 6.76
N ALA A 40 -11.19 -1.88 6.48
CA ALA A 40 -12.15 -1.65 5.40
C ALA A 40 -13.20 -0.64 5.88
N VAL A 41 -12.92 0.64 5.73
CA VAL A 41 -13.75 1.74 6.24
C VAL A 41 -14.80 2.12 5.22
N TRP A 42 -16.07 2.16 5.64
CA TRP A 42 -17.19 2.50 4.76
C TRP A 42 -18.22 3.41 5.43
N ASN A 43 -19.01 4.08 4.59
CA ASN A 43 -20.05 5.01 5.04
C ASN A 43 -21.45 4.39 4.90
N PRO A 44 -22.14 4.03 5.97
CA PRO A 44 -23.49 3.42 5.92
C PRO A 44 -24.54 4.26 5.21
N ARG A 45 -24.36 5.58 5.12
CA ARG A 45 -25.27 6.47 4.41
C ARG A 45 -25.23 6.27 2.90
N ARG A 46 -24.13 5.72 2.36
CA ARG A 46 -23.97 5.37 0.93
C ARG A 46 -24.27 3.90 0.64
N GLY A 47 -24.20 3.06 1.65
CA GLY A 47 -24.33 1.60 1.53
C GLY A 47 -23.01 0.90 1.18
N PRO A 48 -22.91 -0.41 1.49
CA PRO A 48 -21.69 -1.20 1.28
C PRO A 48 -21.34 -1.36 -0.20
N GLU A 49 -22.33 -1.46 -1.09
CA GLU A 49 -22.14 -1.60 -2.53
C GLU A 49 -21.50 -0.35 -3.16
N GLN A 50 -21.99 0.86 -2.81
CA GLN A 50 -21.38 2.10 -3.30
C GLN A 50 -19.99 2.36 -2.73
N CYS A 51 -19.71 1.82 -1.55
CA CYS A 51 -18.40 1.88 -0.91
C CYS A 51 -17.48 0.74 -1.33
N CYS A 52 -17.98 -0.21 -2.14
CA CYS A 52 -17.20 -1.32 -2.69
C CYS A 52 -16.46 -2.14 -1.60
N VAL A 53 -17.11 -2.40 -0.46
CA VAL A 53 -16.46 -3.04 0.70
C VAL A 53 -15.94 -4.43 0.33
N ASP A 54 -16.75 -5.25 -0.31
CA ASP A 54 -16.39 -6.60 -0.78
C ASP A 54 -15.23 -6.57 -1.78
N GLU A 55 -15.25 -5.63 -2.73
CA GLU A 55 -14.16 -5.46 -3.70
C GLU A 55 -12.83 -5.09 -3.03
N TRP A 56 -12.86 -4.25 -1.97
CA TRP A 56 -11.68 -3.93 -1.19
C TRP A 56 -11.13 -5.15 -0.47
N ILE A 57 -12.00 -5.95 0.15
CA ILE A 57 -11.58 -7.17 0.85
C ILE A 57 -11.02 -8.19 -0.16
N LYS A 58 -11.66 -8.36 -1.32
CA LYS A 58 -11.15 -9.21 -2.42
C LYS A 58 -9.74 -8.80 -2.86
N MET A 59 -9.52 -7.50 -3.00
CA MET A 59 -8.22 -6.97 -3.41
C MET A 59 -7.14 -7.23 -2.35
N VAL A 60 -7.44 -7.02 -1.07
CA VAL A 60 -6.52 -7.36 0.03
C VAL A 60 -6.21 -8.86 0.01
N ARG A 61 -7.23 -9.73 -0.14
CA ARG A 61 -7.04 -11.17 -0.24
C ARG A 61 -6.11 -11.55 -1.40
N GLN A 62 -6.36 -11.01 -2.58
CA GLN A 62 -5.59 -11.35 -3.78
C GLN A 62 -4.13 -10.89 -3.74
N ARG A 63 -3.85 -9.77 -3.07
CA ARG A 63 -2.54 -9.12 -3.12
C ARG A 63 -1.70 -9.31 -1.85
N ALA A 64 -2.34 -9.47 -0.71
CA ALA A 64 -1.67 -9.58 0.59
C ALA A 64 -1.72 -10.99 1.20
N PHE A 65 -2.51 -11.91 0.67
CA PHE A 65 -2.61 -13.26 1.22
C PHE A 65 -1.85 -14.27 0.36
N ASP A 66 -0.92 -14.96 0.99
CA ASP A 66 -0.18 -16.07 0.41
C ASP A 66 -0.64 -17.38 1.11
N GLU A 67 -1.32 -18.24 0.37
CA GLU A 67 -1.84 -19.51 0.89
C GLU A 67 -0.72 -20.47 1.36
N THR A 68 0.50 -20.26 0.88
CA THR A 68 1.67 -21.06 1.35
C THR A 68 2.17 -20.60 2.71
N ARG A 69 1.75 -19.42 3.18
CA ARG A 69 2.14 -18.81 4.46
C ARG A 69 0.90 -18.42 5.29
N PRO A 70 0.08 -19.38 5.72
CA PRO A 70 -1.20 -19.11 6.37
C PRO A 70 -1.09 -18.31 7.69
N ASP A 71 0.04 -18.37 8.37
CA ASP A 71 0.29 -17.60 9.61
C ASP A 71 0.50 -16.11 9.35
N ASP A 72 0.95 -15.74 8.15
CA ASP A 72 1.20 -14.35 7.73
C ASP A 72 -0.04 -13.71 7.07
N ARG A 73 -1.23 -14.27 7.30
CA ARG A 73 -2.46 -13.76 6.70
C ARG A 73 -2.79 -12.32 7.11
N PRO A 74 -3.34 -11.50 6.19
CA PRO A 74 -3.88 -10.19 6.53
C PRO A 74 -5.06 -10.33 7.51
N ARG A 75 -5.24 -9.35 8.39
CA ARG A 75 -6.37 -9.27 9.32
C ARG A 75 -7.21 -8.08 9.00
N ILE A 76 -8.47 -8.30 8.64
CA ILE A 76 -9.36 -7.25 8.14
C ILE A 76 -10.41 -6.93 9.20
N LEU A 77 -10.49 -5.66 9.58
CA LEU A 77 -11.57 -5.11 10.38
C LEU A 77 -12.48 -4.29 9.47
N VAL A 78 -13.76 -4.64 9.42
CA VAL A 78 -14.75 -3.90 8.64
C VAL A 78 -15.34 -2.81 9.54
N VAL A 79 -15.16 -1.55 9.13
CA VAL A 79 -15.47 -0.40 9.99
C VAL A 79 -16.52 0.50 9.34
N ALA A 80 -17.72 0.52 9.89
CA ALA A 80 -18.77 1.46 9.51
C ALA A 80 -18.58 2.79 10.24
N THR A 81 -18.60 3.90 9.50
CA THR A 81 -18.55 5.26 10.06
C THR A 81 -19.95 5.77 10.42
N HIS A 82 -20.03 6.97 11.03
CA HIS A 82 -21.29 7.62 11.43
C HIS A 82 -22.12 6.77 12.42
N GLY A 83 -21.45 6.11 13.38
CA GLY A 83 -22.08 5.32 14.43
C GLY A 83 -22.79 6.17 15.48
N GLY A 84 -23.56 5.47 16.33
CA GLY A 84 -24.21 6.07 17.49
C GLY A 84 -25.66 5.62 17.63
N PRO A 85 -26.25 5.80 18.83
CA PRO A 85 -27.58 5.26 19.14
C PRO A 85 -28.74 5.93 18.38
N LYS A 86 -28.48 7.05 17.70
CA LYS A 86 -29.46 7.80 16.89
C LYS A 86 -29.24 7.63 15.38
N GLU A 87 -28.19 6.96 14.99
CA GLU A 87 -27.86 6.77 13.57
C GLU A 87 -28.51 5.49 13.03
N ARG A 88 -28.68 5.42 11.71
CA ARG A 88 -29.17 4.20 11.06
C ARG A 88 -28.18 3.07 11.30
N SER A 89 -28.70 1.88 11.61
CA SER A 89 -27.86 0.69 11.67
C SER A 89 -27.17 0.48 10.32
N SER A 90 -25.89 0.12 10.38
CA SER A 90 -25.13 -0.27 9.21
C SER A 90 -25.63 -1.64 8.74
N HIS A 91 -26.32 -1.70 7.62
CA HIS A 91 -26.73 -2.96 7.04
C HIS A 91 -25.64 -3.44 6.09
N ILE A 92 -24.76 -4.28 6.59
CA ILE A 92 -23.88 -5.11 5.80
C ILE A 92 -24.14 -6.57 6.17
N ASP A 93 -24.14 -7.44 5.20
CA ASP A 93 -24.33 -8.87 5.46
C ASP A 93 -23.01 -9.45 5.99
N GLU A 94 -22.85 -9.38 7.33
CA GLU A 94 -21.67 -9.87 8.03
C GLU A 94 -21.47 -11.37 7.79
N GLN A 95 -22.58 -12.14 7.76
CA GLN A 95 -22.51 -13.58 7.56
C GLN A 95 -21.99 -13.92 6.16
N LEU A 96 -22.51 -13.25 5.14
CA LEU A 96 -22.08 -13.44 3.76
C LEU A 96 -20.56 -13.12 3.60
N LEU A 97 -20.10 -12.02 4.21
CA LEU A 97 -18.69 -11.66 4.19
C LEU A 97 -17.83 -12.69 4.92
N CYS A 98 -18.27 -13.19 6.08
CA CYS A 98 -17.56 -14.24 6.81
C CYS A 98 -17.55 -15.56 6.03
N ASP A 99 -18.61 -15.93 5.35
CA ASP A 99 -18.67 -17.13 4.53
C ASP A 99 -17.74 -17.05 3.31
N GLU A 100 -17.58 -15.86 2.70
CA GLU A 100 -16.74 -15.65 1.54
C GLU A 100 -15.25 -15.50 1.90
N PHE A 101 -14.93 -14.79 2.99
CA PHE A 101 -13.56 -14.41 3.32
C PHE A 101 -12.98 -15.12 4.56
N GLY A 102 -13.82 -15.83 5.31
CA GLY A 102 -13.41 -16.66 6.44
C GLY A 102 -12.59 -15.90 7.48
N ASP A 103 -11.51 -16.50 7.91
CA ASP A 103 -10.62 -16.00 8.97
C ASP A 103 -9.85 -14.70 8.62
N LEU A 104 -9.98 -14.18 7.41
CA LEU A 104 -9.39 -12.88 7.06
C LEU A 104 -10.14 -11.74 7.75
N ILE A 105 -11.47 -11.89 7.96
CA ILE A 105 -12.26 -10.91 8.69
C ILE A 105 -12.19 -11.21 10.17
N VAL A 106 -11.64 -10.29 10.94
CA VAL A 106 -11.44 -10.46 12.39
C VAL A 106 -12.40 -9.62 13.25
N GLY A 107 -13.26 -8.84 12.62
CA GLY A 107 -14.32 -8.13 13.34
C GLY A 107 -15.04 -7.07 12.52
N PHE A 108 -16.21 -6.68 13.04
CA PHE A 108 -17.04 -5.60 12.51
C PHE A 108 -17.20 -4.53 13.59
N HIS A 109 -17.03 -3.28 13.20
CA HIS A 109 -17.07 -2.14 14.12
C HIS A 109 -17.92 -1.01 13.56
N HIS A 110 -18.57 -0.28 14.43
CA HIS A 110 -19.35 0.90 14.09
C HIS A 110 -18.86 2.08 14.91
N VAL A 111 -18.32 3.11 14.27
CA VAL A 111 -17.67 4.23 14.94
C VAL A 111 -18.19 5.59 14.47
N ASP A 112 -18.06 6.59 15.31
CA ASP A 112 -18.24 7.98 14.94
C ASP A 112 -17.05 8.80 15.45
N SER A 113 -16.21 9.27 14.53
CA SER A 113 -15.03 10.07 14.85
C SER A 113 -15.36 11.42 15.48
N ARG A 114 -16.55 11.97 15.24
CA ARG A 114 -16.98 13.24 15.82
C ARG A 114 -17.34 13.12 17.30
N THR A 115 -18.01 12.04 17.69
CA THR A 115 -18.49 11.81 19.05
C THR A 115 -17.56 10.93 19.88
N GLY A 116 -16.64 10.21 19.23
CA GLY A 116 -15.79 9.20 19.86
C GLY A 116 -16.47 7.85 20.06
N PHE A 117 -17.74 7.69 19.61
CA PHE A 117 -18.48 6.42 19.74
C PHE A 117 -17.72 5.27 19.07
N GLY A 118 -17.53 4.17 19.77
CA GLY A 118 -16.92 2.93 19.27
C GLY A 118 -15.41 3.00 19.00
N LEU A 119 -14.76 4.17 19.20
CA LEU A 119 -13.32 4.32 18.87
C LEU A 119 -12.41 3.52 19.82
N ASP A 120 -12.76 3.40 21.09
CA ASP A 120 -11.92 2.68 22.04
C ASP A 120 -12.03 1.16 21.83
N GLU A 121 -13.20 0.65 21.48
CA GLU A 121 -13.42 -0.72 21.07
C GLU A 121 -12.63 -1.04 19.79
N LEU A 122 -12.66 -0.14 18.79
CA LEU A 122 -11.89 -0.29 17.56
C LEU A 122 -10.38 -0.29 17.83
N LYS A 123 -9.87 0.63 18.65
CA LYS A 123 -8.45 0.65 19.05
C LYS A 123 -8.01 -0.66 19.71
N ASN A 124 -8.85 -1.19 20.61
CA ASN A 124 -8.59 -2.46 21.27
C ASN A 124 -8.59 -3.63 20.26
N ALA A 125 -9.53 -3.64 19.31
CA ALA A 125 -9.60 -4.65 18.26
C ALA A 125 -8.37 -4.59 17.33
N ILE A 126 -7.92 -3.39 16.94
CA ILE A 126 -6.68 -3.21 16.17
C ILE A 126 -5.47 -3.74 16.94
N ALA A 127 -5.35 -3.39 18.23
CA ALA A 127 -4.25 -3.86 19.08
C ALA A 127 -4.27 -5.38 19.23
N HIS A 128 -5.46 -5.98 19.42
CA HIS A 128 -5.62 -7.43 19.49
C HIS A 128 -5.25 -8.11 18.17
N ALA A 129 -5.77 -7.64 17.04
CA ALA A 129 -5.45 -8.16 15.72
C ALA A 129 -3.94 -8.06 15.42
N ALA A 130 -3.30 -6.92 15.76
CA ALA A 130 -1.87 -6.73 15.60
C ALA A 130 -1.04 -7.64 16.51
N SER A 131 -1.47 -7.87 17.77
CA SER A 131 -0.75 -8.74 18.71
C SER A 131 -0.70 -10.20 18.27
N ALA A 132 -1.64 -10.62 17.43
CA ALA A 132 -1.69 -11.95 16.84
C ALA A 132 -0.80 -12.10 15.58
N ILE A 133 -0.14 -11.03 15.11
CA ILE A 133 0.84 -11.11 14.03
C ILE A 133 2.13 -11.75 14.56
N PRO A 134 2.65 -12.80 13.93
CA PRO A 134 3.78 -13.59 14.47
C PRO A 134 5.07 -12.80 14.67
N SER A 135 5.27 -11.70 13.91
CA SER A 135 6.45 -10.84 14.01
C SER A 135 6.36 -9.79 15.15
N VAL A 136 5.17 -9.52 15.68
CA VAL A 136 4.98 -8.50 16.72
C VAL A 136 5.54 -8.95 18.06
N GLY A 137 6.33 -8.08 18.69
CA GLY A 137 6.98 -8.35 19.96
C GLY A 137 8.32 -9.06 19.87
N ARG A 138 8.82 -9.36 18.67
CA ARG A 138 10.19 -9.84 18.48
C ARG A 138 11.20 -8.77 18.89
N SER A 139 12.29 -9.20 19.54
CA SER A 139 13.39 -8.30 19.89
C SER A 139 14.17 -7.91 18.64
N VAL A 140 14.35 -6.62 18.43
CA VAL A 140 15.12 -6.09 17.28
C VAL A 140 16.36 -5.35 17.77
N PRO A 141 17.48 -5.36 17.02
CA PRO A 141 18.69 -4.63 17.38
C PRO A 141 18.44 -3.12 17.49
N LYS A 142 19.18 -2.41 18.33
CA LYS A 142 19.09 -0.94 18.47
C LYS A 142 19.35 -0.21 17.13
N SER A 143 20.25 -0.74 16.31
CA SER A 143 20.56 -0.24 14.96
C SER A 143 19.32 -0.19 14.04
N TRP A 144 18.34 -1.03 14.29
CA TRP A 144 17.07 -1.06 13.55
C TRP A 144 16.32 0.27 13.62
N LYS A 145 16.10 0.79 14.84
CA LYS A 145 15.42 2.08 15.01
C LYS A 145 16.20 3.20 14.33
N THR A 146 17.51 3.22 14.48
CA THR A 146 18.37 4.21 13.84
C THR A 146 18.28 4.16 12.32
N LEU A 147 18.18 2.95 11.75
CA LEU A 147 17.99 2.78 10.31
C LEU A 147 16.62 3.31 9.85
N ILE A 148 15.54 2.97 10.55
CA ILE A 148 14.19 3.48 10.25
C ILE A 148 14.19 5.02 10.29
N ASP A 149 14.69 5.63 11.36
CA ASP A 149 14.73 7.08 11.52
C ASP A 149 15.56 7.74 10.39
N ALA A 150 16.66 7.11 9.97
CA ALA A 150 17.51 7.59 8.88
C ALA A 150 16.80 7.51 7.51
N LEU A 151 16.05 6.42 7.24
CA LEU A 151 15.29 6.24 6.01
C LEU A 151 14.10 7.20 5.95
N GLN A 152 13.36 7.36 7.05
CA GLN A 152 12.23 8.29 7.13
C GLN A 152 12.67 9.73 6.89
N LYS A 153 13.75 10.16 7.53
CA LYS A 153 14.30 11.51 7.28
C LYS A 153 14.72 11.71 5.83
N ARG A 154 15.28 10.67 5.20
CA ARG A 154 15.75 10.74 3.82
C ARG A 154 14.59 10.78 2.82
N SER A 155 13.49 10.09 3.10
CA SER A 155 12.32 10.02 2.22
C SER A 155 11.68 11.37 1.92
N GLU A 156 11.96 12.40 2.72
CA GLU A 156 11.49 13.77 2.48
C GLU A 156 12.12 14.40 1.23
N GLY A 157 13.40 14.08 0.97
CA GLY A 157 14.14 14.61 -0.19
C GLY A 157 14.44 13.58 -1.28
N GLU A 158 14.55 12.29 -0.90
CA GLU A 158 14.84 11.18 -1.82
C GLU A 158 13.73 10.10 -1.66
N PRO A 159 12.58 10.23 -2.35
CA PRO A 159 11.45 9.29 -2.20
C PRO A 159 11.77 7.88 -2.70
N CYS A 160 12.75 7.74 -3.60
CA CYS A 160 13.30 6.49 -4.09
C CYS A 160 14.82 6.51 -3.97
N ILE A 161 15.42 5.40 -3.57
CA ILE A 161 16.87 5.21 -3.52
C ILE A 161 17.25 3.89 -4.20
N SER A 162 18.50 3.79 -4.66
CA SER A 162 19.00 2.50 -5.14
C SER A 162 19.29 1.54 -3.98
N TYR A 163 19.23 0.24 -4.24
CA TYR A 163 19.62 -0.80 -3.27
C TYR A 163 21.07 -0.62 -2.78
N VAL A 164 21.99 -0.22 -3.68
CA VAL A 164 23.37 0.11 -3.33
C VAL A 164 23.44 1.27 -2.34
N ARG A 165 22.60 2.28 -2.51
CA ARG A 165 22.50 3.42 -1.59
C ARG A 165 21.98 2.98 -0.22
N PHE A 166 20.98 2.12 -0.20
CA PHE A 166 20.48 1.52 1.05
C PHE A 166 21.58 0.75 1.79
N GLN A 167 22.35 -0.09 1.08
CA GLN A 167 23.49 -0.80 1.68
C GLN A 167 24.55 0.16 2.23
N ALA A 168 24.81 1.27 1.53
CA ALA A 168 25.74 2.28 2.01
C ALA A 168 25.25 2.94 3.32
N ILE A 169 23.93 3.17 3.44
CA ILE A 169 23.31 3.67 4.68
C ILE A 169 23.49 2.62 5.80
N CYS A 170 23.21 1.35 5.54
CA CYS A 170 23.40 0.27 6.50
C CYS A 170 24.84 0.21 7.00
N ARG A 171 25.82 0.23 6.11
CA ARG A 171 27.25 0.24 6.46
C ARG A 171 27.63 1.45 7.31
N GLY A 172 27.13 2.64 6.97
CA GLY A 172 27.34 3.86 7.74
C GLY A 172 26.79 3.79 9.17
N LEU A 173 25.82 2.93 9.42
CA LEU A 173 25.23 2.63 10.74
C LEU A 173 25.87 1.40 11.43
N GLY A 174 26.95 0.85 10.86
CA GLY A 174 27.62 -0.33 11.40
C GLY A 174 26.86 -1.65 11.20
N ILE A 175 25.88 -1.69 10.28
CA ILE A 175 25.15 -2.90 9.91
C ILE A 175 25.97 -3.63 8.84
N LYS A 176 26.24 -4.92 9.06
CA LYS A 176 26.98 -5.75 8.13
C LYS A 176 26.16 -6.01 6.85
N ASP A 177 26.83 -6.21 5.74
CA ASP A 177 26.21 -6.37 4.41
C ASP A 177 25.28 -7.60 4.33
N ASP A 178 25.62 -8.70 5.01
CA ASP A 178 24.79 -9.91 5.12
C ASP A 178 23.45 -9.64 5.84
N LEU A 179 23.42 -8.71 6.77
CA LEU A 179 22.21 -8.29 7.47
C LEU A 179 21.38 -7.25 6.67
N GLY A 180 22.00 -6.56 5.73
CA GLY A 180 21.33 -5.53 4.92
C GLY A 180 20.14 -6.10 4.14
N THR A 181 20.30 -7.26 3.50
CA THR A 181 19.23 -7.94 2.78
C THR A 181 18.08 -8.35 3.71
N THR A 182 18.43 -8.91 4.89
CA THR A 182 17.43 -9.28 5.90
C THR A 182 16.67 -8.06 6.40
N TYR A 183 17.37 -6.93 6.63
CA TYR A 183 16.74 -5.70 7.07
C TYR A 183 15.83 -5.09 5.99
N ALA A 184 16.24 -5.14 4.72
CA ALA A 184 15.39 -4.71 3.61
C ALA A 184 14.08 -5.51 3.56
N ALA A 185 14.15 -6.84 3.68
CA ALA A 185 12.98 -7.70 3.68
C ALA A 185 12.02 -7.38 4.84
N ILE A 186 12.55 -7.27 6.07
CA ILE A 186 11.72 -6.97 7.23
C ILE A 186 11.15 -5.54 7.18
N LEU A 187 11.91 -4.54 6.71
CA LEU A 187 11.40 -3.17 6.54
C LEU A 187 10.28 -3.11 5.50
N ASN A 188 10.39 -3.92 4.45
CA ASN A 188 9.34 -4.09 3.45
C ASN A 188 8.08 -4.73 4.06
N GLU A 189 8.23 -5.82 4.83
CA GLU A 189 7.11 -6.46 5.55
C GLU A 189 6.41 -5.51 6.53
N LEU A 190 7.18 -4.65 7.21
CA LEU A 190 6.66 -3.68 8.16
C LEU A 190 6.15 -2.38 7.51
N GLY A 191 6.20 -2.27 6.19
CA GLY A 191 5.70 -1.12 5.44
C GLY A 191 6.53 0.17 5.61
N TYR A 192 7.80 0.09 6.01
CA TYR A 192 8.69 1.25 6.06
C TYR A 192 9.30 1.61 4.71
N LEU A 193 9.30 0.68 3.79
CA LEU A 193 9.70 0.85 2.39
C LEU A 193 8.99 -0.20 1.53
N ILE A 194 9.06 -0.02 0.20
CA ILE A 194 8.65 -1.05 -0.76
C ILE A 194 9.88 -1.47 -1.56
N HIS A 195 10.11 -2.77 -1.65
CA HIS A 195 11.21 -3.36 -2.40
C HIS A 195 10.76 -4.63 -3.12
N TYR A 196 10.86 -4.64 -4.42
CA TYR A 196 10.51 -5.77 -5.29
C TYR A 196 11.77 -6.57 -5.65
N ALA A 197 12.39 -7.22 -4.66
CA ALA A 197 13.67 -7.92 -4.82
C ALA A 197 13.68 -9.02 -5.88
N ALA A 198 12.51 -9.59 -6.23
CA ALA A 198 12.38 -10.64 -7.25
C ALA A 198 12.05 -10.10 -8.66
N ASP A 199 11.91 -8.79 -8.84
CA ASP A 199 11.61 -8.17 -10.13
C ASP A 199 12.91 -7.64 -10.77
N GLU A 200 13.24 -8.11 -11.98
CA GLU A 200 14.50 -7.80 -12.66
C GLU A 200 14.75 -6.29 -12.87
N ILE A 201 13.68 -5.49 -13.01
CA ILE A 201 13.78 -4.04 -13.22
C ILE A 201 13.76 -3.29 -11.90
N LEU A 202 12.92 -3.72 -10.95
CA LEU A 202 12.67 -3.01 -9.70
C LEU A 202 13.58 -3.44 -8.54
N GLN A 203 14.34 -4.54 -8.68
CA GLN A 203 15.19 -5.07 -7.61
C GLN A 203 16.24 -4.08 -7.08
N ASP A 204 16.67 -3.16 -7.94
CA ASP A 204 17.65 -2.14 -7.57
C ASP A 204 17.04 -0.86 -7.02
N THR A 205 15.69 -0.83 -6.90
CA THR A 205 14.97 0.36 -6.43
C THR A 205 14.26 0.08 -5.10
N MET A 206 14.49 0.95 -4.14
CA MET A 206 13.79 0.96 -2.86
C MET A 206 12.93 2.22 -2.76
N ILE A 207 11.64 2.05 -2.62
CA ILE A 207 10.66 3.13 -2.53
C ILE A 207 10.49 3.46 -1.05
N LEU A 208 10.94 4.63 -0.64
CA LEU A 208 10.85 5.10 0.74
C LEU A 208 9.56 5.89 0.99
N LYS A 209 8.98 6.46 -0.07
CA LYS A 209 7.76 7.27 -0.02
C LYS A 209 6.77 6.80 -1.09
N PRO A 210 5.98 5.76 -0.80
CA PRO A 210 5.06 5.19 -1.78
C PRO A 210 4.01 6.16 -2.31
N GLU A 211 3.61 7.18 -1.53
CA GLU A 211 2.67 8.22 -1.95
C GLU A 211 3.20 9.02 -3.14
N PHE A 212 4.52 9.18 -3.24
CA PHE A 212 5.17 9.83 -4.36
C PHE A 212 4.91 9.05 -5.66
N ILE A 213 5.01 7.72 -5.61
CA ILE A 213 4.72 6.83 -6.74
C ILE A 213 3.22 6.85 -7.08
N SER A 214 2.36 6.72 -6.07
CA SER A 214 0.90 6.75 -6.27
C SER A 214 0.45 8.03 -6.95
N LYS A 215 1.04 9.16 -6.59
CA LYS A 215 0.76 10.45 -7.19
C LYS A 215 1.24 10.52 -8.65
N ALA A 216 2.44 10.00 -8.96
CA ALA A 216 2.95 9.92 -10.33
C ALA A 216 2.03 9.10 -11.24
N ILE A 217 1.58 7.94 -10.77
CA ILE A 217 0.62 7.09 -11.49
C ILE A 217 -0.73 7.79 -11.67
N SER A 218 -1.22 8.47 -10.63
CA SER A 218 -2.49 9.19 -10.68
C SER A 218 -2.50 10.24 -11.79
N TYR A 219 -1.41 10.94 -12.03
CA TYR A 219 -1.33 11.92 -13.11
C TYR A 219 -1.53 11.30 -14.49
N VAL A 220 -1.07 10.08 -14.70
CA VAL A 220 -1.31 9.35 -15.95
C VAL A 220 -2.78 8.94 -16.06
N LEU A 221 -3.37 8.42 -14.98
CA LEU A 221 -4.78 7.99 -14.96
C LEU A 221 -5.75 9.16 -15.09
N GLU A 222 -5.36 10.36 -14.67
CA GLU A 222 -6.15 11.59 -14.74
C GLU A 222 -5.91 12.37 -16.04
N ASP A 223 -4.90 12.01 -16.84
CA ASP A 223 -4.56 12.74 -18.05
C ASP A 223 -5.72 12.77 -19.05
N TYR A 224 -6.08 13.98 -19.47
CA TYR A 224 -7.20 14.20 -20.38
C TYR A 224 -6.98 13.59 -21.75
N VAL A 225 -5.76 13.76 -22.31
CA VAL A 225 -5.40 13.22 -23.64
C VAL A 225 -5.44 11.70 -23.62
N ALA A 226 -4.89 11.07 -22.58
CA ALA A 226 -4.95 9.63 -22.42
C ALA A 226 -6.40 9.10 -22.41
N ARG A 227 -7.33 9.83 -21.79
CA ARG A 227 -8.75 9.45 -21.77
C ARG A 227 -9.42 9.60 -23.13
N GLU A 228 -9.13 10.67 -23.88
CA GLU A 228 -9.66 10.87 -25.22
C GLU A 228 -9.13 9.83 -26.20
N GLU A 229 -7.91 9.36 -26.02
CA GLU A 229 -7.29 8.32 -26.84
C GLU A 229 -7.57 6.89 -26.31
N ASN A 230 -8.64 6.70 -25.53
CA ASN A 230 -9.07 5.41 -24.99
C ASN A 230 -7.98 4.68 -24.18
N GLY A 231 -7.15 5.43 -23.46
CA GLY A 231 -6.07 4.90 -22.64
C GLY A 231 -4.76 4.64 -23.37
N LEU A 232 -4.66 5.00 -24.66
CA LEU A 232 -3.43 4.86 -25.40
C LEU A 232 -2.51 6.05 -25.13
N VAL A 233 -1.35 5.78 -24.54
CA VAL A 233 -0.39 6.82 -24.13
C VAL A 233 0.99 6.50 -24.71
N SER A 234 1.58 7.45 -25.42
CA SER A 234 2.94 7.31 -25.90
C SER A 234 3.98 7.55 -24.80
N HIS A 235 5.19 6.98 -24.92
CA HIS A 235 6.28 7.23 -23.97
C HIS A 235 6.64 8.72 -23.88
N SER A 236 6.58 9.47 -25.01
CA SER A 236 6.78 10.92 -24.99
C SER A 236 5.73 11.64 -24.15
N ARG A 237 4.45 11.23 -24.27
CA ARG A 237 3.38 11.81 -23.48
C ARG A 237 3.52 11.51 -22.00
N LEU A 238 3.95 10.31 -21.63
CA LEU A 238 4.26 9.98 -20.22
C LEU A 238 5.34 10.93 -19.66
N GLY A 239 6.39 11.20 -20.45
CA GLY A 239 7.42 12.17 -20.05
C GLY A 239 6.86 13.58 -19.82
N GLU A 240 5.99 14.07 -20.70
CA GLU A 240 5.31 15.36 -20.55
C GLU A 240 4.42 15.40 -19.33
N ILE A 241 3.68 14.32 -19.04
CA ILE A 241 2.83 14.22 -17.84
C ILE A 241 3.67 14.28 -16.57
N TRP A 242 4.80 13.61 -16.52
CA TRP A 242 5.60 13.52 -15.31
C TRP A 242 6.52 14.71 -15.09
N ASP A 243 7.04 15.32 -16.15
CA ASP A 243 7.89 16.52 -16.07
C ASP A 243 7.16 17.79 -16.55
N ASP A 244 5.89 17.93 -16.20
CA ASP A 244 5.06 19.07 -16.55
C ASP A 244 5.63 20.35 -15.88
N PRO A 245 6.07 21.33 -16.69
CA PRO A 245 6.67 22.58 -16.18
C PRO A 245 5.70 23.47 -15.39
N ASP A 246 4.40 23.28 -15.58
CA ASP A 246 3.38 24.07 -14.89
C ASP A 246 3.14 23.55 -13.44
N ARG A 247 3.71 22.40 -13.08
CA ARG A 247 3.63 21.86 -11.72
C ARG A 247 4.75 22.37 -10.83
N PRO A 248 4.50 22.46 -9.51
CA PRO A 248 5.56 22.69 -8.53
C PRO A 248 6.68 21.66 -8.67
N GLU A 249 7.94 22.04 -8.47
CA GLU A 249 9.12 21.18 -8.61
C GLU A 249 8.99 19.86 -7.80
N ARG A 250 8.41 19.93 -6.60
CA ARG A 250 8.14 18.75 -5.74
C ARG A 250 7.18 17.72 -6.35
N ASP A 251 6.42 18.11 -7.37
CA ASP A 251 5.41 17.31 -8.07
C ASP A 251 5.84 16.97 -9.51
N ARG A 252 7.11 17.24 -9.84
CA ARG A 252 7.75 16.82 -11.08
C ARG A 252 8.58 15.57 -10.82
N TYR A 253 8.67 14.73 -11.82
CA TYR A 253 9.33 13.44 -11.70
C TYR A 253 10.44 13.34 -12.74
N PRO A 254 11.70 13.18 -12.30
CA PRO A 254 12.84 13.12 -13.19
C PRO A 254 12.79 11.87 -14.09
N ALA A 255 13.36 11.99 -15.29
CA ALA A 255 13.31 10.97 -16.33
C ALA A 255 13.86 9.60 -15.88
N GLU A 256 14.80 9.58 -14.94
CA GLU A 256 15.39 8.37 -14.38
C GLU A 256 14.38 7.48 -13.64
N LEU A 257 13.24 8.05 -13.22
CA LEU A 257 12.17 7.33 -12.52
C LEU A 257 11.06 6.83 -13.47
N HIS A 258 11.04 7.29 -14.73
CA HIS A 258 9.93 7.00 -15.63
C HIS A 258 9.80 5.50 -15.91
N ASP A 259 10.90 4.80 -16.16
CA ASP A 259 10.89 3.34 -16.39
C ASP A 259 10.41 2.58 -15.15
N ILE A 260 10.74 3.08 -13.95
CA ILE A 260 10.25 2.51 -12.69
C ILE A 260 8.72 2.64 -12.61
N PHE A 261 8.17 3.81 -12.95
CA PHE A 261 6.73 4.04 -12.93
C PHE A 261 5.99 3.18 -13.95
N ILE A 262 6.52 3.08 -15.18
CA ILE A 262 5.97 2.22 -16.23
C ILE A 262 5.96 0.76 -15.76
N ARG A 263 7.07 0.29 -15.18
CA ARG A 263 7.16 -1.09 -14.67
C ARG A 263 6.22 -1.34 -13.50
N LEU A 264 6.05 -0.36 -12.60
CA LEU A 264 5.09 -0.46 -11.50
C LEU A 264 3.65 -0.48 -12.02
N MET A 265 3.32 0.34 -13.01
CA MET A 265 1.99 0.33 -13.63
C MET A 265 1.68 -1.02 -14.29
N ASP A 266 2.64 -1.60 -15.01
CA ASP A 266 2.52 -2.94 -15.59
C ASP A 266 2.30 -4.01 -14.51
N ARG A 267 3.11 -3.99 -13.45
CA ARG A 267 3.01 -4.93 -12.33
C ARG A 267 1.69 -4.84 -11.56
N LEU A 268 1.08 -3.64 -11.52
CA LEU A 268 -0.19 -3.37 -10.85
C LEU A 268 -1.41 -3.63 -11.74
N ASP A 269 -1.20 -4.15 -12.94
CA ASP A 269 -2.24 -4.35 -13.96
C ASP A 269 -2.95 -3.03 -14.37
N LEU A 270 -2.22 -1.90 -14.33
CA LEU A 270 -2.72 -0.57 -14.72
C LEU A 270 -2.42 -0.24 -16.18
N SER A 271 -1.38 -0.82 -16.72
CA SER A 271 -0.96 -0.63 -18.10
C SER A 271 -0.32 -1.88 -18.68
N TYR A 272 -0.25 -1.94 -19.98
CA TYR A 272 0.54 -2.92 -20.74
C TYR A 272 1.10 -2.28 -21.99
N GLN A 273 2.23 -2.76 -22.46
CA GLN A 273 2.86 -2.24 -23.67
C GLN A 273 2.17 -2.76 -24.91
N VAL A 274 1.88 -1.86 -25.85
CA VAL A 274 1.32 -2.17 -27.16
C VAL A 274 2.36 -1.82 -28.22
N VAL A 275 2.71 -2.79 -29.06
CA VAL A 275 3.56 -2.53 -30.25
C VAL A 275 2.65 -2.14 -31.39
N MET A 276 2.71 -0.86 -31.79
CA MET A 276 1.98 -0.40 -32.97
C MET A 276 2.78 -0.75 -34.25
N PRO A 277 2.14 -1.35 -35.26
CA PRO A 277 2.78 -1.56 -36.52
C PRO A 277 3.17 -0.21 -37.13
N ARG A 278 4.40 -0.09 -37.64
CA ARG A 278 4.84 1.12 -38.35
C ARG A 278 3.95 1.33 -39.56
N LYS A 279 3.51 2.56 -39.83
CA LYS A 279 2.65 2.95 -40.95
C LYS A 279 3.23 2.59 -42.37
N HIS A 280 4.41 1.99 -42.44
CA HIS A 280 5.13 1.63 -43.68
C HIS A 280 5.57 0.18 -43.73
N ASP A 281 5.13 -0.70 -42.88
CA ASP A 281 5.38 -2.12 -43.06
C ASP A 281 4.43 -2.63 -44.16
N PRO A 282 4.95 -3.11 -45.34
CA PRO A 282 4.11 -3.70 -46.37
C PRO A 282 3.39 -4.92 -45.79
N PRO A 283 2.14 -5.21 -46.22
CA PRO A 283 1.44 -6.37 -45.73
C PRO A 283 2.29 -7.60 -46.00
N THR A 284 2.67 -8.34 -44.97
CA THR A 284 3.25 -9.68 -45.10
C THR A 284 2.23 -10.52 -45.83
N SER A 285 2.52 -10.81 -47.09
CA SER A 285 1.70 -11.68 -47.94
C SER A 285 1.57 -13.07 -47.30
N PRO A 286 0.42 -13.73 -47.48
CA PRO A 286 0.12 -15.03 -46.88
C PRO A 286 1.02 -16.14 -47.36
#